data_58ced6cd27ef2d11e36e2f7707159be6
#
_entry.id   58ced6cd27ef2d11e36e2f7707159be6
#
_cell.length_a   1.000
_cell.length_b   1.000
_cell.length_c   1.000
_cell.angle_alpha   90.00
_cell.angle_beta   90.00
_cell.angle_gamma   90.00
#
_symmetry.space_group_name_H-M   'P 1'
#
loop_
_entity.id
_entity.type
_entity.pdbx_description
1 polymer ?
#
loop_
_entity_poly.entity_id
_entity_poly.type
_entity_poly.pdbx_seq_one_letter_code
_entity_poly.pdbx_strand_id
1 'polypeptide(L)'
;AVHLPLTAEAQAECRFMLLSPNNLLKPSDGGLVAVPSQDMILGVYYLTMRKLADYKDDPKMVAQVSSDTVYNDVDELRKLTTPDENTGKAELGLYDLIWFEDVTDGNRRVLCRPIDLLGRYYGSVNLAMLAYENKEITLHQNIFVHRTVKLPDGTEVSGFTETTVGLLIFNENIPQDLGFIDRSKAENALKFEVEFHVGKKQIKQILEKVINTHGATTTAEVLDNVKAMGYKYSTQAAMTVSISDMTVPPQKPQMIADAQDTVDKITRQYKRGLITDEERYKEVIETWKDTDDALTKALLTGLDKYNNIFMM
;
A
#
# COMPACT_ATOMS: atom_id res chain seq x y z
N ALA A 1 -31.00 -20.60 3.12
CA ALA A 1 -31.61 -21.62 4.00
C ALA A 1 -30.54 -22.40 4.75
N VAL A 2 -30.83 -22.80 5.99
CA VAL A 2 -29.93 -23.65 6.80
C VAL A 2 -30.52 -25.05 6.82
N HIS A 3 -29.70 -26.08 6.59
CA HIS A 3 -30.09 -27.46 6.62
C HIS A 3 -29.17 -28.28 7.52
N LEU A 4 -29.74 -29.14 8.36
CA LEU A 4 -28.98 -30.01 9.26
C LEU A 4 -28.92 -31.43 8.67
N PRO A 5 -27.71 -31.97 8.39
CA PRO A 5 -27.56 -33.33 7.93
C PRO A 5 -27.91 -34.32 9.08
N LEU A 6 -28.85 -35.26 8.81
CA LEU A 6 -29.36 -36.16 9.83
C LEU A 6 -28.67 -37.53 9.86
N THR A 7 -28.17 -38.03 8.71
CA THR A 7 -27.51 -39.34 8.63
C THR A 7 -25.98 -39.21 8.76
N ALA A 8 -25.34 -40.30 9.15
CA ALA A 8 -23.88 -40.33 9.28
C ALA A 8 -23.16 -40.12 7.92
N GLU A 9 -23.75 -40.66 6.85
CA GLU A 9 -23.24 -40.47 5.47
C GLU A 9 -23.32 -39.00 5.08
N ALA A 10 -24.49 -38.36 5.28
CA ALA A 10 -24.67 -36.94 4.95
C ALA A 10 -23.72 -36.03 5.77
N GLN A 11 -23.50 -36.37 7.05
CA GLN A 11 -22.52 -35.64 7.89
C GLN A 11 -21.10 -35.81 7.38
N ALA A 12 -20.72 -37.00 6.94
CA ALA A 12 -19.40 -37.26 6.35
C ALA A 12 -19.22 -36.50 5.05
N GLU A 13 -20.20 -36.53 4.14
CA GLU A 13 -20.18 -35.77 2.90
C GLU A 13 -20.03 -34.26 3.15
N CYS A 14 -20.78 -33.69 4.11
CA CYS A 14 -20.65 -32.29 4.50
C CYS A 14 -19.25 -31.95 4.99
N ARG A 15 -18.63 -32.84 5.79
CA ARG A 15 -17.27 -32.61 6.30
C ARG A 15 -16.19 -32.70 5.22
N PHE A 16 -16.29 -33.67 4.32
CA PHE A 16 -15.26 -33.90 3.31
C PHE A 16 -15.45 -33.06 2.03
N MET A 17 -16.70 -32.74 1.67
CA MET A 17 -17.01 -32.09 0.39
C MET A 17 -17.46 -30.63 0.52
N LEU A 18 -18.08 -30.21 1.64
CA LEU A 18 -18.67 -28.88 1.75
C LEU A 18 -17.90 -27.92 2.66
N LEU A 19 -16.97 -28.41 3.49
CA LEU A 19 -16.17 -27.52 4.32
C LEU A 19 -15.31 -26.58 3.47
N SER A 20 -15.29 -25.30 3.86
CA SER A 20 -14.58 -24.23 3.18
C SER A 20 -13.08 -24.55 2.89
N PRO A 21 -12.30 -25.11 3.84
CA PRO A 21 -10.91 -25.47 3.55
C PRO A 21 -10.73 -26.49 2.41
N ASN A 22 -11.76 -27.33 2.14
CA ASN A 22 -11.73 -28.32 1.06
C ASN A 22 -12.25 -27.76 -0.27
N ASN A 23 -12.80 -26.54 -0.28
CA ASN A 23 -13.41 -25.88 -1.45
C ASN A 23 -12.85 -24.48 -1.68
N LEU A 24 -11.54 -24.34 -1.62
CA LEU A 24 -10.87 -23.05 -1.81
C LEU A 24 -10.80 -22.61 -3.28
N LEU A 25 -10.95 -23.54 -4.22
CA LEU A 25 -10.86 -23.27 -5.65
C LEU A 25 -12.23 -23.33 -6.33
N LYS A 26 -12.49 -22.41 -7.22
CA LYS A 26 -13.69 -22.38 -8.07
C LYS A 26 -13.57 -23.47 -9.14
N PRO A 27 -14.62 -24.25 -9.36
CA PRO A 27 -14.64 -25.26 -10.42
C PRO A 27 -14.68 -24.66 -11.83
N SER A 28 -15.07 -23.37 -11.98
CA SER A 28 -15.20 -22.70 -13.27
C SER A 28 -13.87 -22.25 -13.88
N ASP A 29 -12.99 -21.68 -13.08
CA ASP A 29 -11.75 -21.03 -13.53
C ASP A 29 -10.52 -21.41 -12.70
N GLY A 30 -10.67 -22.27 -11.68
CA GLY A 30 -9.59 -22.65 -10.80
C GLY A 30 -9.10 -21.52 -9.87
N GLY A 31 -9.73 -20.36 -9.92
CA GLY A 31 -9.41 -19.25 -9.02
C GLY A 31 -9.89 -19.49 -7.60
N LEU A 32 -9.35 -18.73 -6.63
CA LEU A 32 -9.77 -18.81 -5.24
C LEU A 32 -11.23 -18.34 -5.06
N VAL A 33 -12.02 -19.11 -4.30
CA VAL A 33 -13.38 -18.75 -3.86
C VAL A 33 -13.30 -17.79 -2.68
N ALA A 34 -12.52 -18.15 -1.66
CA ALA A 34 -12.33 -17.35 -0.46
C ALA A 34 -11.17 -16.38 -0.68
N VAL A 35 -11.48 -15.10 -0.78
CA VAL A 35 -10.50 -14.01 -0.90
C VAL A 35 -10.86 -12.95 0.13
N PRO A 36 -9.88 -12.41 0.89
CA PRO A 36 -10.11 -11.29 1.78
C PRO A 36 -10.80 -10.12 1.07
N SER A 37 -11.70 -9.44 1.74
CA SER A 37 -12.49 -8.34 1.20
C SER A 37 -12.65 -7.20 2.21
N GLN A 38 -13.08 -6.03 1.73
CA GLN A 38 -13.43 -4.87 2.56
C GLN A 38 -12.37 -4.54 3.63
N ASP A 39 -12.73 -4.53 4.90
CA ASP A 39 -11.87 -4.15 6.02
C ASP A 39 -10.62 -5.03 6.16
N MET A 40 -10.68 -6.29 5.74
CA MET A 40 -9.50 -7.16 5.73
C MET A 40 -8.43 -6.64 4.76
N ILE A 41 -8.86 -6.20 3.56
CA ILE A 41 -7.93 -5.61 2.58
C ILE A 41 -7.43 -4.27 3.07
N LEU A 42 -8.32 -3.42 3.61
CA LEU A 42 -7.98 -2.11 4.13
C LEU A 42 -6.93 -2.19 5.24
N GLY A 43 -7.08 -3.14 6.17
CA GLY A 43 -6.11 -3.36 7.24
C GLY A 43 -4.75 -3.83 6.73
N VAL A 44 -4.70 -4.72 5.74
CA VAL A 44 -3.44 -5.16 5.11
C VAL A 44 -2.82 -4.03 4.28
N TYR A 45 -3.63 -3.26 3.57
CA TYR A 45 -3.20 -2.07 2.83
C TYR A 45 -2.51 -1.08 3.78
N TYR A 46 -3.18 -0.73 4.88
CA TYR A 46 -2.61 0.13 5.91
C TYR A 46 -1.32 -0.46 6.50
N LEU A 47 -1.29 -1.76 6.82
CA LEU A 47 -0.13 -2.42 7.41
C LEU A 47 1.10 -2.39 6.50
N THR A 48 0.92 -2.59 5.20
CA THR A 48 2.01 -2.70 4.23
C THR A 48 2.39 -1.38 3.56
N MET A 49 1.72 -0.29 3.93
CA MET A 49 2.02 1.05 3.43
C MET A 49 3.37 1.53 3.96
N ARG A 50 4.13 2.24 3.12
CA ARG A 50 5.33 3.00 3.53
C ARG A 50 4.96 4.47 3.60
N LYS A 51 5.26 5.12 4.70
CA LYS A 51 4.99 6.54 4.91
C LYS A 51 6.16 7.20 5.60
N LEU A 52 6.66 8.28 5.02
CA LEU A 52 7.62 9.13 5.70
C LEU A 52 6.97 9.81 6.90
N ALA A 53 7.74 9.98 7.96
CA ALA A 53 7.32 10.80 9.08
C ALA A 53 7.13 12.26 8.60
N ASP A 54 6.03 12.87 8.99
CA ASP A 54 5.72 14.26 8.66
C ASP A 54 5.24 14.98 9.93
N TYR A 55 6.08 15.87 10.42
CA TYR A 55 5.84 16.62 11.67
C TYR A 55 5.27 18.02 11.43
N LYS A 56 4.90 18.37 10.18
CA LYS A 56 4.43 19.73 9.82
C LYS A 56 3.18 20.16 10.58
N ASP A 57 2.34 19.22 11.03
CA ASP A 57 1.10 19.48 11.75
C ASP A 57 1.31 19.62 13.27
N ASP A 58 2.54 19.38 13.77
CA ASP A 58 2.89 19.58 15.17
C ASP A 58 3.57 20.95 15.39
N PRO A 59 2.88 21.91 16.02
CA PRO A 59 3.41 23.26 16.24
C PRO A 59 4.71 23.27 17.06
N LYS A 60 4.91 22.27 17.94
CA LYS A 60 6.12 22.18 18.76
C LYS A 60 7.33 21.74 17.93
N MET A 61 7.11 20.91 16.93
CA MET A 61 8.15 20.45 16.01
C MET A 61 8.48 21.56 15.00
N VAL A 62 7.48 22.21 14.43
CA VAL A 62 7.69 23.35 13.52
C VAL A 62 8.51 24.46 14.16
N ALA A 63 8.28 24.74 15.45
CA ALA A 63 9.03 25.76 16.20
C ALA A 63 10.52 25.40 16.42
N GLN A 64 10.93 24.16 16.21
CA GLN A 64 12.33 23.68 16.38
C GLN A 64 13.11 23.69 15.06
N VAL A 65 12.48 24.01 13.94
CA VAL A 65 13.16 24.06 12.63
C VAL A 65 14.17 25.19 12.65
N SER A 66 15.44 24.84 12.44
CA SER A 66 16.57 25.78 12.48
C SER A 66 16.88 26.40 11.12
N SER A 67 16.41 25.81 10.03
CA SER A 67 16.69 26.25 8.67
C SER A 67 15.51 25.98 7.74
N ASP A 68 15.24 26.94 6.84
CA ASP A 68 14.25 26.80 5.76
C ASP A 68 14.81 26.04 4.53
N THR A 69 16.00 25.48 4.64
CA THR A 69 16.62 24.70 3.58
C THR A 69 15.77 23.44 3.29
N VAL A 70 15.48 23.23 2.01
CA VAL A 70 14.71 22.08 1.53
C VAL A 70 15.66 21.12 0.85
N TYR A 71 15.70 19.89 1.33
CA TYR A 71 16.48 18.80 0.75
C TYR A 71 15.58 17.94 -0.14
N ASN A 72 16.13 17.33 -1.17
CA ASN A 72 15.40 16.45 -2.10
C ASN A 72 16.19 15.18 -2.48
N ASP A 73 17.40 15.05 -1.98
CA ASP A 73 18.26 13.90 -2.24
C ASP A 73 18.69 13.22 -0.92
N VAL A 74 18.37 11.94 -0.81
CA VAL A 74 18.71 11.11 0.36
C VAL A 74 20.22 10.84 0.44
N ASP A 75 20.91 10.73 -0.70
CA ASP A 75 22.35 10.50 -0.71
C ASP A 75 23.13 11.75 -0.29
N GLU A 76 22.63 12.94 -0.60
CA GLU A 76 23.14 14.19 -0.07
C GLU A 76 22.99 14.26 1.44
N LEU A 77 21.79 13.95 1.96
CA LEU A 77 21.53 13.88 3.41
C LEU A 77 22.45 12.90 4.11
N ARG A 78 22.71 11.73 3.50
CA ARG A 78 23.63 10.74 4.07
C ARG A 78 25.05 11.31 4.21
N LYS A 79 25.54 12.07 3.22
CA LYS A 79 26.86 12.73 3.29
C LYS A 79 26.90 13.78 4.40
N LEU A 80 25.88 14.65 4.48
CA LEU A 80 25.80 15.73 5.47
C LEU A 80 25.67 15.20 6.92
N THR A 81 25.05 14.04 7.09
CA THR A 81 24.87 13.40 8.42
C THR A 81 26.04 12.51 8.81
N THR A 82 26.96 12.19 7.89
CA THR A 82 28.17 11.43 8.18
C THR A 82 29.24 12.37 8.77
N PRO A 83 29.84 12.05 9.92
CA PRO A 83 30.92 12.86 10.48
C PRO A 83 32.11 12.94 9.54
N ASP A 84 32.65 14.13 9.31
CA ASP A 84 33.90 14.37 8.57
C ASP A 84 35.06 13.68 9.29
N GLU A 85 35.89 12.97 8.55
CA GLU A 85 37.07 12.22 9.08
C GLU A 85 38.07 13.15 9.81
N ASN A 86 38.15 14.42 9.44
CA ASN A 86 39.11 15.37 9.99
C ASN A 86 38.57 16.11 11.23
N THR A 87 37.28 16.43 11.24
CA THR A 87 36.67 17.25 12.31
C THR A 87 35.86 16.41 13.31
N GLY A 88 35.48 15.18 12.94
CA GLY A 88 34.62 14.30 13.74
C GLY A 88 33.20 14.84 13.92
N LYS A 89 32.80 15.88 13.20
CA LYS A 89 31.47 16.50 13.29
C LYS A 89 30.72 16.33 11.98
N ALA A 90 29.44 16.02 12.08
CA ALA A 90 28.52 16.07 10.95
C ALA A 90 28.01 17.51 10.76
N GLU A 91 27.77 17.91 9.51
CA GLU A 91 27.16 19.21 9.19
C GLU A 91 25.69 19.27 9.61
N LEU A 92 25.00 18.14 9.55
CA LEU A 92 23.61 17.99 9.91
C LEU A 92 23.44 16.86 10.94
N GLY A 93 22.68 17.11 11.99
CA GLY A 93 22.35 16.10 13.00
C GLY A 93 21.29 15.10 12.51
N LEU A 94 21.42 13.83 12.86
CA LEU A 94 20.45 12.78 12.50
C LEU A 94 19.03 13.05 13.04
N TYR A 95 18.90 13.86 14.06
CA TYR A 95 17.61 14.19 14.72
C TYR A 95 17.17 15.63 14.50
N ASP A 96 17.91 16.41 13.70
CA ASP A 96 17.52 17.77 13.37
C ASP A 96 16.27 17.75 12.49
N LEU A 97 15.39 18.74 12.65
CA LEU A 97 14.20 18.87 11.83
C LEU A 97 14.54 19.60 10.54
N ILE A 98 14.26 18.96 9.42
CA ILE A 98 14.53 19.46 8.09
C ILE A 98 13.29 19.41 7.20
N TRP A 99 13.22 20.29 6.22
CA TRP A 99 12.27 20.19 5.14
C TRP A 99 12.83 19.26 4.06
N PHE A 100 12.05 18.26 3.69
CA PHE A 100 12.38 17.32 2.61
C PHE A 100 11.27 17.33 1.56
N GLU A 101 11.66 17.38 0.29
CA GLU A 101 10.75 17.28 -0.85
C GLU A 101 10.83 15.87 -1.43
N ASP A 102 9.78 15.07 -1.22
CA ASP A 102 9.71 13.71 -1.73
C ASP A 102 9.34 13.72 -3.22
N VAL A 103 10.37 13.62 -4.05
CA VAL A 103 10.23 13.57 -5.53
C VAL A 103 9.42 12.33 -5.96
N THR A 104 9.48 11.23 -5.20
CA THR A 104 8.77 9.99 -5.52
C THR A 104 7.28 10.07 -5.22
N ASP A 105 6.87 11.02 -4.38
CA ASP A 105 5.49 11.29 -3.99
C ASP A 105 4.98 12.65 -4.52
N GLY A 106 5.23 12.94 -5.79
CA GLY A 106 4.72 14.12 -6.46
C GLY A 106 5.27 15.45 -5.94
N ASN A 107 6.52 15.47 -5.48
CA ASN A 107 7.21 16.63 -4.87
C ASN A 107 6.51 17.10 -3.58
N ARG A 108 6.00 16.17 -2.80
CA ARG A 108 5.40 16.48 -1.51
C ARG A 108 6.46 16.96 -0.53
N ARG A 109 6.24 18.15 0.03
CA ARG A 109 7.10 18.68 1.09
C ARG A 109 6.66 18.16 2.46
N VAL A 110 7.58 17.53 3.18
CA VAL A 110 7.39 16.98 4.52
C VAL A 110 8.40 17.57 5.48
N LEU A 111 8.01 17.72 6.74
CA LEU A 111 8.92 18.06 7.83
C LEU A 111 9.31 16.75 8.52
N CYS A 112 10.57 16.36 8.41
CA CYS A 112 11.05 15.08 8.94
C CYS A 112 12.46 15.22 9.52
N ARG A 113 12.99 14.13 10.07
CA ARG A 113 14.38 14.05 10.53
C ARG A 113 15.19 13.22 9.54
N PRO A 114 16.48 13.50 9.33
CA PRO A 114 17.34 12.65 8.50
C PRO A 114 17.25 11.17 8.84
N ILE A 115 17.16 10.81 10.11
CA ILE A 115 17.04 9.42 10.57
C ILE A 115 15.75 8.74 10.09
N ASP A 116 14.68 9.49 9.85
CA ASP A 116 13.41 8.94 9.36
C ASP A 116 13.48 8.61 7.86
N LEU A 117 14.38 9.29 7.12
CA LEU A 117 14.67 9.05 5.70
C LEU A 117 15.75 7.98 5.52
N LEU A 118 16.85 8.10 6.27
CA LEU A 118 17.98 7.19 6.20
C LEU A 118 17.67 5.81 6.80
N GLY A 119 16.63 5.74 7.66
CA GLY A 119 16.20 4.53 8.35
C GLY A 119 17.05 4.17 9.56
N ARG A 120 16.45 3.45 10.50
CA ARG A 120 17.11 2.96 11.72
C ARG A 120 17.58 1.53 11.55
N TYR A 121 18.74 1.19 12.11
CA TYR A 121 19.34 -0.12 12.02
C TYR A 121 19.06 -0.95 13.28
N TYR A 122 18.51 -2.15 13.11
CA TYR A 122 18.21 -3.10 14.17
C TYR A 122 18.96 -4.41 13.95
N GLY A 123 19.62 -4.91 15.00
CA GLY A 123 20.39 -6.15 14.95
C GLY A 123 19.55 -7.42 14.81
N SER A 124 18.23 -7.34 14.94
CA SER A 124 17.31 -8.46 14.71
C SER A 124 15.87 -7.96 14.50
N VAL A 125 15.01 -8.83 13.95
CA VAL A 125 13.56 -8.59 13.82
C VAL A 125 12.93 -8.33 15.19
N ASN A 126 13.33 -9.10 16.24
CA ASN A 126 12.79 -8.95 17.58
C ASN A 126 13.09 -7.57 18.19
N LEU A 127 14.29 -7.03 17.95
CA LEU A 127 14.65 -5.69 18.41
C LEU A 127 13.82 -4.60 17.73
N ALA A 128 13.55 -4.75 16.44
CA ALA A 128 12.67 -3.83 15.72
C ALA A 128 11.23 -3.90 16.25
N MET A 129 10.73 -5.11 16.53
CA MET A 129 9.40 -5.29 17.13
C MET A 129 9.32 -4.68 18.53
N LEU A 130 10.34 -4.86 19.36
CA LEU A 130 10.41 -4.26 20.70
C LEU A 130 10.42 -2.72 20.61
N ALA A 131 11.17 -2.14 19.68
CA ALA A 131 11.17 -0.69 19.47
C ALA A 131 9.78 -0.16 19.03
N TYR A 132 9.05 -0.95 18.23
CA TYR A 132 7.67 -0.63 17.86
C TYR A 132 6.73 -0.69 19.09
N GLU A 133 6.82 -1.72 19.92
CA GLU A 133 6.03 -1.85 21.15
C GLU A 133 6.30 -0.70 22.12
N ASN A 134 7.55 -0.27 22.22
CA ASN A 134 7.96 0.90 23.00
C ASN A 134 7.55 2.25 22.36
N LYS A 135 6.93 2.23 21.18
CA LYS A 135 6.51 3.45 20.41
C LYS A 135 7.68 4.34 19.97
N GLU A 136 8.87 3.77 19.82
CA GLU A 136 10.05 4.46 19.30
C GLU A 136 9.99 4.63 17.78
N ILE A 137 9.34 3.68 17.10
CA ILE A 137 9.10 3.68 15.66
C ILE A 137 7.64 3.38 15.36
N THR A 138 7.20 3.77 14.16
CA THR A 138 5.84 3.51 13.66
C THR A 138 5.81 2.31 12.71
N LEU A 139 4.61 1.82 12.38
CA LEU A 139 4.41 0.71 11.43
C LEU A 139 4.99 0.98 10.04
N HIS A 140 4.94 2.25 9.59
CA HIS A 140 5.18 2.63 8.20
C HIS A 140 6.58 3.18 7.96
N GLN A 141 7.33 3.42 9.05
CA GLN A 141 8.66 4.00 9.01
C GLN A 141 9.65 3.02 8.42
N ASN A 142 10.55 3.53 7.58
CA ASN A 142 11.62 2.72 6.99
C ASN A 142 12.66 2.33 8.04
N ILE A 143 13.02 1.06 8.06
CA ILE A 143 14.02 0.49 8.97
C ILE A 143 14.92 -0.50 8.24
N PHE A 144 16.12 -0.72 8.78
CA PHE A 144 17.06 -1.76 8.35
C PHE A 144 17.18 -2.83 9.43
N VAL A 145 16.90 -4.08 9.07
CA VAL A 145 16.92 -5.20 10.00
C VAL A 145 17.97 -6.20 9.56
N HIS A 146 18.85 -6.59 10.49
CA HIS A 146 19.83 -7.65 10.24
C HIS A 146 19.14 -9.02 10.19
N ARG A 147 19.39 -9.75 9.10
CA ARG A 147 18.88 -11.11 8.88
C ARG A 147 20.01 -12.05 8.50
N THR A 148 19.87 -13.30 8.90
CA THR A 148 20.69 -14.41 8.42
C THR A 148 19.78 -15.44 7.78
N VAL A 149 20.04 -15.80 6.54
CA VAL A 149 19.25 -16.76 5.76
C VAL A 149 20.18 -17.85 5.25
N LYS A 150 19.74 -19.11 5.36
CA LYS A 150 20.43 -20.26 4.78
C LYS A 150 19.92 -20.48 3.37
N LEU A 151 20.83 -20.45 2.41
CA LEU A 151 20.53 -20.79 1.02
C LEU A 151 20.39 -22.32 0.86
N PRO A 152 19.71 -22.79 -0.22
CA PRO A 152 19.56 -24.22 -0.50
C PRO A 152 20.88 -24.98 -0.66
N ASP A 153 21.96 -24.30 -0.99
CA ASP A 153 23.33 -24.81 -1.08
C ASP A 153 24.04 -24.95 0.28
N GLY A 154 23.38 -24.57 1.38
CA GLY A 154 23.92 -24.60 2.73
C GLY A 154 24.74 -23.37 3.12
N THR A 155 24.94 -22.41 2.23
CA THR A 155 25.65 -21.17 2.52
C THR A 155 24.78 -20.24 3.37
N GLU A 156 25.34 -19.68 4.44
CA GLU A 156 24.68 -18.65 5.26
C GLU A 156 25.01 -17.27 4.71
N VAL A 157 23.98 -16.50 4.38
CA VAL A 157 24.09 -15.10 3.98
C VAL A 157 23.51 -14.24 5.08
N SER A 158 24.29 -13.27 5.59
CA SER A 158 23.83 -12.33 6.62
C SER A 158 24.05 -10.89 6.16
N GLY A 159 23.12 -10.02 6.55
CA GLY A 159 23.18 -8.60 6.19
C GLY A 159 21.92 -7.85 6.59
N PHE A 160 21.90 -6.57 6.25
CA PHE A 160 20.76 -5.71 6.51
C PHE A 160 19.79 -5.70 5.33
N THR A 161 18.52 -5.78 5.64
CA THR A 161 17.41 -5.67 4.66
C THR A 161 16.55 -4.47 5.03
N GLU A 162 16.27 -3.64 4.04
CA GLU A 162 15.37 -2.51 4.16
C GLU A 162 13.91 -2.98 4.18
N THR A 163 13.15 -2.53 5.19
CA THR A 163 11.76 -2.93 5.37
C THR A 163 11.01 -1.92 6.25
N THR A 164 9.77 -2.22 6.59
CA THR A 164 8.99 -1.52 7.63
C THR A 164 8.49 -2.53 8.66
N VAL A 165 8.14 -2.07 9.86
CA VAL A 165 7.56 -2.96 10.89
C VAL A 165 6.28 -3.63 10.37
N GLY A 166 5.46 -2.90 9.63
CA GLY A 166 4.24 -3.46 9.05
C GLY A 166 4.51 -4.59 8.06
N LEU A 167 5.53 -4.45 7.19
CA LEU A 167 5.95 -5.53 6.29
C LEU A 167 6.56 -6.71 7.04
N LEU A 168 7.29 -6.49 8.15
CA LEU A 168 7.77 -7.59 9.00
C LEU A 168 6.62 -8.43 9.52
N ILE A 169 5.61 -7.79 10.11
CA ILE A 169 4.42 -8.45 10.66
C ILE A 169 3.65 -9.20 9.56
N PHE A 170 3.55 -8.61 8.38
CA PHE A 170 2.87 -9.25 7.26
C PHE A 170 3.61 -10.50 6.77
N ASN A 171 4.93 -10.38 6.57
CA ASN A 171 5.77 -11.48 6.08
C ASN A 171 5.94 -12.64 7.09
N GLU A 172 5.76 -12.40 8.39
CA GLU A 172 5.77 -13.46 9.41
C GLU A 172 4.62 -14.47 9.19
N ASN A 173 3.51 -14.01 8.63
CA ASN A 173 2.31 -14.82 8.39
C ASN A 173 2.22 -15.36 6.97
N ILE A 174 3.21 -15.10 6.13
CA ILE A 174 3.24 -15.52 4.73
C ILE A 174 4.47 -16.43 4.51
N PRO A 175 4.32 -17.59 3.85
CA PRO A 175 5.44 -18.43 3.46
C PRO A 175 6.48 -17.65 2.64
N GLN A 176 7.76 -17.88 2.92
CA GLN A 176 8.86 -17.10 2.33
C GLN A 176 9.52 -17.79 1.12
N ASP A 177 8.79 -18.66 0.42
CA ASP A 177 9.21 -19.47 -0.74
C ASP A 177 8.22 -19.40 -1.91
N LEU A 178 7.46 -18.32 -1.99
CA LEU A 178 6.41 -18.14 -3.00
C LEU A 178 6.95 -17.77 -4.40
N GLY A 179 8.23 -17.40 -4.50
CA GLY A 179 8.87 -17.04 -5.76
C GLY A 179 8.45 -15.68 -6.33
N PHE A 180 8.13 -14.72 -5.47
CA PHE A 180 8.08 -13.30 -5.86
C PHE A 180 9.49 -12.73 -6.00
N ILE A 181 10.42 -13.25 -5.22
CA ILE A 181 11.83 -12.86 -5.22
C ILE A 181 12.66 -14.00 -5.84
N ASP A 182 13.46 -13.67 -6.84
CA ASP A 182 14.43 -14.60 -7.42
C ASP A 182 15.61 -14.79 -6.46
N ARG A 183 15.55 -15.88 -5.67
CA ARG A 183 16.57 -16.24 -4.66
C ARG A 183 17.81 -16.91 -5.24
N SER A 184 17.88 -17.08 -6.56
CA SER A 184 19.11 -17.55 -7.23
C SER A 184 20.22 -16.50 -7.20
N LYS A 185 19.85 -15.23 -6.99
CA LYS A 185 20.79 -14.11 -6.87
C LYS A 185 21.11 -13.85 -5.40
N ALA A 186 22.39 -13.82 -5.04
CA ALA A 186 22.85 -13.56 -3.67
C ALA A 186 22.32 -12.23 -3.09
N GLU A 187 22.17 -11.19 -3.95
CA GLU A 187 21.64 -9.88 -3.56
C GLU A 187 20.20 -9.94 -3.05
N ASN A 188 19.44 -10.93 -3.50
CA ASN A 188 18.03 -11.09 -3.14
C ASN A 188 17.81 -12.08 -1.98
N ALA A 189 18.85 -12.76 -1.51
CA ALA A 189 18.72 -13.79 -0.49
C ALA A 189 18.10 -13.27 0.81
N LEU A 190 18.42 -12.04 1.19
CA LEU A 190 17.96 -11.42 2.42
C LEU A 190 16.59 -10.75 2.31
N LYS A 191 16.07 -10.53 1.11
CA LYS A 191 14.80 -9.86 0.90
C LYS A 191 13.61 -10.71 1.36
N PHE A 192 12.55 -10.04 1.82
CA PHE A 192 11.28 -10.69 2.12
C PHE A 192 10.50 -10.99 0.83
N GLU A 193 9.66 -12.01 0.83
CA GLU A 193 8.81 -12.33 -0.32
C GLU A 193 7.88 -11.17 -0.70
N VAL A 194 7.38 -10.44 0.29
CA VAL A 194 6.50 -9.30 0.07
C VAL A 194 7.21 -8.03 0.53
N GLU A 195 7.72 -7.25 -0.43
CA GLU A 195 8.35 -5.93 -0.20
C GLU A 195 7.53 -4.80 -0.82
N PHE A 196 6.46 -5.13 -1.51
CA PHE A 196 5.57 -4.20 -2.19
C PHE A 196 4.31 -3.91 -1.36
N HIS A 197 3.67 -2.79 -1.67
CA HIS A 197 2.40 -2.42 -1.05
C HIS A 197 1.28 -3.38 -1.50
N VAL A 198 0.53 -3.92 -0.54
CA VAL A 198 -0.42 -5.01 -0.76
C VAL A 198 -1.84 -4.49 -0.82
N GLY A 199 -2.41 -4.46 -2.03
CA GLY A 199 -3.82 -4.21 -2.26
C GLY A 199 -4.58 -5.49 -2.64
N LYS A 200 -5.83 -5.34 -3.08
CA LYS A 200 -6.73 -6.46 -3.43
C LYS A 200 -6.15 -7.42 -4.49
N LYS A 201 -5.52 -6.86 -5.51
CA LYS A 201 -4.92 -7.66 -6.60
C LYS A 201 -3.72 -8.47 -6.10
N GLN A 202 -2.87 -7.84 -5.29
CA GLN A 202 -1.68 -8.45 -4.74
C GLN A 202 -2.03 -9.57 -3.74
N ILE A 203 -3.01 -9.37 -2.86
CA ILE A 203 -3.50 -10.42 -1.96
C ILE A 203 -3.95 -11.65 -2.75
N LYS A 204 -4.73 -11.45 -3.81
CA LYS A 204 -5.16 -12.57 -4.67
C LYS A 204 -3.97 -13.31 -5.27
N GLN A 205 -2.99 -12.60 -5.80
CA GLN A 205 -1.76 -13.20 -6.36
C GLN A 205 -0.93 -13.96 -5.32
N ILE A 206 -0.81 -13.42 -4.11
CA ILE A 206 -0.11 -14.08 -3.00
C ILE A 206 -0.80 -15.40 -2.67
N LEU A 207 -2.11 -15.39 -2.47
CA LEU A 207 -2.89 -16.57 -2.12
C LEU A 207 -2.90 -17.62 -3.25
N GLU A 208 -2.96 -17.20 -4.52
CA GLU A 208 -2.82 -18.10 -5.68
C GLU A 208 -1.45 -18.79 -5.70
N LYS A 209 -0.38 -18.09 -5.34
CA LYS A 209 0.93 -18.71 -5.21
C LYS A 209 1.01 -19.64 -4.00
N VAL A 210 0.43 -19.25 -2.85
CA VAL A 210 0.41 -20.11 -1.65
C VAL A 210 -0.29 -21.44 -1.95
N ILE A 211 -1.47 -21.42 -2.58
CA ILE A 211 -2.21 -22.66 -2.85
C ILE A 211 -1.48 -23.57 -3.86
N ASN A 212 -0.82 -22.97 -4.85
CA ASN A 212 -0.05 -23.72 -5.85
C ASN A 212 1.23 -24.34 -5.29
N THR A 213 1.86 -23.71 -4.27
CA THR A 213 3.13 -24.17 -3.69
C THR A 213 2.91 -25.07 -2.48
N HIS A 214 1.99 -24.70 -1.58
CA HIS A 214 1.78 -25.34 -0.27
C HIS A 214 0.46 -26.10 -0.12
N GLY A 215 -0.44 -25.97 -1.08
CA GLY A 215 -1.74 -26.65 -1.07
C GLY A 215 -2.80 -25.98 -0.15
N ALA A 216 -3.94 -26.67 -0.02
CA ALA A 216 -5.15 -26.08 0.58
C ALA A 216 -5.04 -25.81 2.11
N THR A 217 -4.38 -26.72 2.85
CA THR A 217 -4.28 -26.61 4.32
C THR A 217 -3.52 -25.35 4.73
N THR A 218 -2.31 -25.15 4.20
CA THR A 218 -1.49 -23.96 4.47
C THR A 218 -2.17 -22.69 3.97
N THR A 219 -2.88 -22.76 2.84
CA THR A 219 -3.66 -21.62 2.32
C THR A 219 -4.78 -21.23 3.27
N ALA A 220 -5.47 -22.18 3.90
CA ALA A 220 -6.49 -21.88 4.89
C ALA A 220 -5.91 -21.18 6.13
N GLU A 221 -4.75 -21.62 6.61
CA GLU A 221 -4.05 -20.97 7.73
C GLU A 221 -3.63 -19.53 7.37
N VAL A 222 -3.03 -19.34 6.18
CA VAL A 222 -2.65 -18.00 5.70
C VAL A 222 -3.87 -17.09 5.55
N LEU A 223 -5.00 -17.62 5.04
CA LEU A 223 -6.26 -16.86 4.94
C LEU A 223 -6.76 -16.41 6.31
N ASP A 224 -6.74 -17.30 7.32
CA ASP A 224 -7.13 -16.96 8.69
C ASP A 224 -6.22 -15.91 9.32
N ASN A 225 -4.90 -16.01 9.11
CA ASN A 225 -3.93 -15.03 9.57
C ASN A 225 -4.14 -13.67 8.90
N VAL A 226 -4.31 -13.64 7.58
CA VAL A 226 -4.57 -12.41 6.82
C VAL A 226 -5.89 -11.77 7.27
N LYS A 227 -6.93 -12.56 7.52
CA LYS A 227 -8.21 -12.08 8.07
C LYS A 227 -8.00 -11.43 9.44
N ALA A 228 -7.33 -12.12 10.36
CA ALA A 228 -7.09 -11.63 11.72
C ALA A 228 -6.26 -10.33 11.72
N MET A 229 -5.18 -10.29 10.93
CA MET A 229 -4.37 -9.07 10.74
C MET A 229 -5.20 -7.95 10.11
N GLY A 230 -5.95 -8.24 9.06
CA GLY A 230 -6.76 -7.27 8.36
C GLY A 230 -7.71 -6.54 9.30
N TYR A 231 -8.50 -7.24 10.08
CA TYR A 231 -9.40 -6.64 11.07
C TYR A 231 -8.66 -5.90 12.19
N LYS A 232 -7.56 -6.46 12.71
CA LYS A 232 -6.76 -5.81 13.75
C LYS A 232 -6.23 -4.46 13.28
N TYR A 233 -5.60 -4.42 12.11
CA TYR A 233 -4.96 -3.20 11.61
C TYR A 233 -5.94 -2.22 10.96
N SER A 234 -7.07 -2.66 10.44
CA SER A 234 -8.18 -1.79 10.05
C SER A 234 -8.73 -1.01 11.24
N THR A 235 -8.91 -1.70 12.39
CA THR A 235 -9.33 -1.05 13.64
C THR A 235 -8.28 -0.05 14.15
N GLN A 236 -6.99 -0.40 14.09
CA GLN A 236 -5.91 0.50 14.51
C GLN A 236 -5.74 1.71 13.57
N ALA A 237 -5.98 1.51 12.28
CA ALA A 237 -5.93 2.59 11.29
C ALA A 237 -6.98 3.67 11.55
N ALA A 238 -8.13 3.29 12.15
CA ALA A 238 -9.24 4.18 12.51
C ALA A 238 -9.64 5.13 11.35
N MET A 239 -9.66 4.61 10.12
CA MET A 239 -9.96 5.40 8.94
C MET A 239 -11.40 5.89 8.96
N THR A 240 -11.58 7.19 8.77
CA THR A 240 -12.88 7.84 8.68
C THR A 240 -12.88 8.85 7.55
N VAL A 241 -14.04 9.13 6.97
CA VAL A 241 -14.21 10.13 5.92
C VAL A 241 -14.76 11.41 6.51
N SER A 242 -14.07 12.51 6.26
CA SER A 242 -14.51 13.86 6.60
C SER A 242 -14.89 14.64 5.32
N ILE A 243 -15.70 15.68 5.46
CA ILE A 243 -15.98 16.62 4.35
C ILE A 243 -14.70 17.31 3.87
N SER A 244 -13.73 17.55 4.76
CA SER A 244 -12.43 18.13 4.41
C SER A 244 -11.56 17.22 3.53
N ASP A 245 -11.80 15.90 3.56
CA ASP A 245 -11.06 14.93 2.74
C ASP A 245 -11.53 14.94 1.27
N MET A 246 -12.70 15.55 1.01
CA MET A 246 -13.27 15.68 -0.33
C MET A 246 -12.67 16.88 -1.06
N THR A 247 -11.56 16.67 -1.74
CA THR A 247 -10.92 17.71 -2.54
C THR A 247 -11.54 17.79 -3.93
N VAL A 248 -11.82 19.00 -4.39
CA VAL A 248 -12.36 19.25 -5.73
C VAL A 248 -11.21 19.64 -6.65
N PRO A 249 -11.01 18.97 -7.80
CA PRO A 249 -9.98 19.35 -8.76
C PRO A 249 -10.17 20.79 -9.23
N PRO A 250 -9.12 21.63 -9.24
CA PRO A 250 -9.23 23.02 -9.67
C PRO A 250 -9.62 23.18 -11.15
N GLN A 251 -9.38 22.14 -11.97
CA GLN A 251 -9.74 22.12 -13.40
C GLN A 251 -11.24 21.88 -13.64
N LYS A 252 -12.01 21.42 -12.63
CA LYS A 252 -13.41 21.03 -12.78
C LYS A 252 -14.30 22.12 -13.43
N PRO A 253 -14.25 23.40 -13.03
CA PRO A 253 -15.08 24.43 -13.64
C PRO A 253 -14.81 24.61 -15.13
N GLN A 254 -13.53 24.57 -15.53
CA GLN A 254 -13.12 24.71 -16.92
C GLN A 254 -13.57 23.51 -17.76
N MET A 255 -13.38 22.29 -17.26
CA MET A 255 -13.77 21.07 -17.97
C MET A 255 -15.29 21.02 -18.21
N ILE A 256 -16.09 21.45 -17.24
CA ILE A 256 -17.54 21.52 -17.38
C ILE A 256 -17.94 22.60 -18.40
N ALA A 257 -17.30 23.77 -18.40
CA ALA A 257 -17.57 24.83 -19.36
C ALA A 257 -17.26 24.39 -20.79
N ASP A 258 -16.12 23.74 -21.02
CA ASP A 258 -15.72 23.24 -22.35
C ASP A 258 -16.67 22.15 -22.86
N ALA A 259 -17.14 21.27 -21.96
CA ALA A 259 -18.15 20.26 -22.31
C ALA A 259 -19.48 20.91 -22.67
N GLN A 260 -19.94 21.91 -21.90
CA GLN A 260 -21.17 22.64 -22.18
C GLN A 260 -21.12 23.37 -23.53
N ASP A 261 -19.99 24.03 -23.84
CA ASP A 261 -19.76 24.65 -25.12
C ASP A 261 -19.85 23.66 -26.29
N THR A 262 -19.36 22.45 -26.10
CA THR A 262 -19.44 21.37 -27.10
C THR A 262 -20.88 20.90 -27.27
N VAL A 263 -21.61 20.68 -26.18
CA VAL A 263 -23.05 20.33 -26.22
C VAL A 263 -23.86 21.40 -26.88
N ASP A 264 -23.56 22.68 -26.68
CA ASP A 264 -24.25 23.81 -27.34
C ASP A 264 -23.96 23.84 -28.83
N LYS A 265 -22.75 23.46 -29.26
CA LYS A 265 -22.43 23.30 -30.70
C LYS A 265 -23.22 22.17 -31.34
N ILE A 266 -23.27 21.00 -30.70
CA ILE A 266 -24.07 19.85 -31.17
C ILE A 266 -25.55 20.23 -31.25
N THR A 267 -26.10 20.91 -30.25
CA THR A 267 -27.48 21.36 -30.22
C THR A 267 -27.79 22.36 -31.34
N ARG A 268 -26.84 23.26 -31.67
CA ARG A 268 -26.96 24.20 -32.79
C ARG A 268 -26.95 23.47 -34.14
N GLN A 269 -26.14 22.42 -34.31
CA GLN A 269 -26.12 21.59 -35.53
C GLN A 269 -27.45 20.87 -35.72
N TYR A 270 -28.01 20.29 -34.64
CA TYR A 270 -29.34 19.70 -34.67
C TYR A 270 -30.43 20.70 -35.08
N LYS A 271 -30.47 21.89 -34.46
CA LYS A 271 -31.44 22.93 -34.79
C LYS A 271 -31.32 23.40 -36.23
N ARG A 272 -30.18 23.27 -36.88
CA ARG A 272 -29.93 23.56 -38.30
C ARG A 272 -30.28 22.39 -39.22
N GLY A 273 -30.70 21.25 -38.68
CA GLY A 273 -31.03 20.06 -39.46
C GLY A 273 -29.83 19.31 -40.04
N LEU A 274 -28.61 19.53 -39.48
CA LEU A 274 -27.38 18.90 -39.95
C LEU A 274 -27.19 17.48 -39.38
N ILE A 275 -27.77 17.21 -38.23
CA ILE A 275 -27.74 15.92 -37.54
C ILE A 275 -29.13 15.52 -37.11
N THR A 276 -29.34 14.21 -36.96
CA THR A 276 -30.60 13.63 -36.47
C THR A 276 -30.69 13.76 -34.95
N ASP A 277 -31.88 13.54 -34.38
CA ASP A 277 -32.05 13.56 -32.91
C ASP A 277 -31.29 12.43 -32.23
N GLU A 278 -31.20 11.27 -32.87
CA GLU A 278 -30.45 10.12 -32.37
C GLU A 278 -28.93 10.38 -32.34
N GLU A 279 -28.39 11.00 -33.39
CA GLU A 279 -26.99 11.42 -33.42
C GLU A 279 -26.70 12.49 -32.36
N ARG A 280 -27.56 13.51 -32.25
CA ARG A 280 -27.45 14.52 -31.19
C ARG A 280 -27.40 13.87 -29.80
N TYR A 281 -28.32 12.95 -29.50
CA TYR A 281 -28.41 12.25 -28.24
C TYR A 281 -27.10 11.46 -27.93
N LYS A 282 -26.60 10.72 -28.91
CA LYS A 282 -25.40 9.95 -28.81
C LYS A 282 -24.16 10.81 -28.53
N GLU A 283 -23.98 11.88 -29.33
CA GLU A 283 -22.84 12.79 -29.20
C GLU A 283 -22.84 13.54 -27.86
N VAL A 284 -24.02 13.95 -27.36
CA VAL A 284 -24.16 14.61 -26.07
C VAL A 284 -23.76 13.65 -24.91
N ILE A 285 -24.24 12.40 -24.96
CA ILE A 285 -23.87 11.40 -23.94
C ILE A 285 -22.36 11.10 -23.97
N GLU A 286 -21.79 10.94 -25.15
CA GLU A 286 -20.38 10.69 -25.34
C GLU A 286 -19.52 11.84 -24.78
N THR A 287 -19.91 13.09 -25.09
CA THR A 287 -19.24 14.30 -24.56
C THR A 287 -19.22 14.31 -23.01
N TRP A 288 -20.37 14.03 -22.38
CA TRP A 288 -20.45 14.04 -20.92
C TRP A 288 -19.69 12.86 -20.31
N LYS A 289 -19.72 11.70 -20.95
CA LYS A 289 -18.97 10.52 -20.49
C LYS A 289 -17.47 10.76 -20.55
N ASP A 290 -16.98 11.32 -21.66
CA ASP A 290 -15.55 11.63 -21.81
C ASP A 290 -15.10 12.68 -20.76
N THR A 291 -15.97 13.66 -20.49
CA THR A 291 -15.72 14.68 -19.46
C THR A 291 -15.69 14.08 -18.06
N ASP A 292 -16.58 13.17 -17.74
CA ASP A 292 -16.63 12.45 -16.46
C ASP A 292 -15.39 11.58 -16.27
N ASP A 293 -14.99 10.81 -17.30
CA ASP A 293 -13.78 9.99 -17.29
C ASP A 293 -12.50 10.84 -17.11
N ALA A 294 -12.43 11.99 -17.78
CA ALA A 294 -11.32 12.92 -17.66
C ALA A 294 -11.28 13.59 -16.28
N LEU A 295 -12.43 13.97 -15.73
CA LEU A 295 -12.54 14.56 -14.40
C LEU A 295 -12.19 13.54 -13.31
N THR A 296 -12.61 12.30 -13.48
CA THR A 296 -12.25 11.20 -12.56
C THR A 296 -10.74 10.96 -12.54
N LYS A 297 -10.08 10.97 -13.68
CA LYS A 297 -8.62 10.88 -13.77
C LYS A 297 -7.93 12.07 -13.09
N ALA A 298 -8.43 13.28 -13.32
CA ALA A 298 -7.89 14.48 -12.67
C ALA A 298 -8.05 14.45 -11.15
N LEU A 299 -9.18 13.94 -10.66
CA LEU A 299 -9.45 13.75 -9.23
C LEU A 299 -8.45 12.75 -8.62
N LEU A 300 -8.32 11.56 -9.22
CA LEU A 300 -7.43 10.51 -8.70
C LEU A 300 -5.94 10.94 -8.71
N THR A 301 -5.54 11.72 -9.72
CA THR A 301 -4.18 12.25 -9.80
C THR A 301 -3.92 13.36 -8.78
N GLY A 302 -4.95 14.14 -8.44
CA GLY A 302 -4.85 15.28 -7.51
C GLY A 302 -5.06 14.91 -6.04
N LEU A 303 -5.57 13.71 -5.74
CA LEU A 303 -5.73 13.22 -4.38
C LEU A 303 -4.38 12.79 -3.79
N ASP A 304 -4.14 13.17 -2.52
CA ASP A 304 -3.01 12.64 -1.74
C ASP A 304 -3.20 11.13 -1.53
N LYS A 305 -2.15 10.34 -1.74
CA LYS A 305 -2.13 8.88 -1.51
C LYS A 305 -2.52 8.49 -0.08
N TYR A 306 -2.31 9.39 0.88
CA TYR A 306 -2.63 9.19 2.30
C TYR A 306 -3.99 9.76 2.70
N ASN A 307 -4.76 10.28 1.74
CA ASN A 307 -6.14 10.69 1.97
C ASN A 307 -7.00 9.45 2.23
N ASN A 308 -7.86 9.52 3.25
CA ASN A 308 -8.71 8.41 3.65
C ASN A 308 -9.62 7.92 2.52
N ILE A 309 -10.13 8.83 1.68
CA ILE A 309 -10.95 8.49 0.51
C ILE A 309 -10.15 7.71 -0.54
N PHE A 310 -8.86 8.06 -0.73
CA PHE A 310 -8.00 7.36 -1.67
C PHE A 310 -7.65 5.94 -1.20
N MET A 311 -7.49 5.77 0.11
CA MET A 311 -7.12 4.47 0.71
C MET A 311 -8.31 3.50 0.78
N MET A 312 -9.55 3.99 0.87
CA MET A 312 -10.79 3.18 0.87
C MET A 312 -11.23 2.79 -0.56
#